data_bf90c71436a7657285c1b8226fb3eaf9
#
_entry.id   bf90c71436a7657285c1b8226fb3eaf9
#
_cell.length_a   1.000
_cell.length_b   1.000
_cell.length_c   1.000
_cell.angle_alpha   90.00
_cell.angle_beta   90.00
_cell.angle_gamma   90.00
#
_symmetry.space_group_name_H-M   'P 1'
#
loop_
_entity.id
_entity.type
_entity.pdbx_description
1 polymer ?
#
loop_
_entity_poly.entity_id
_entity_poly.type
_entity_poly.pdbx_seq_one_letter_code
_entity_poly.pdbx_strand_id
1 'polypeptide(L)'
;MDEFAIKTNHENPPHNYQIFEEYFYNRFSEEKPNTVREYLPVCWTNYYVSKNYCNDDMSDIQDYLNSLDRAKKYFTVCQWDDGIRNNTDGLDLFVYSSGGVGDYAYPLNCMPHGTQDNKNRTILASFIGAIGGRHQVREAMYNTLADL
;
A
#
# COMPACT_ATOMS: atom_id res chain seq x y z
N MET A 1 21.06 4.19 1.54
CA MET A 1 19.67 4.70 1.64
C MET A 1 18.70 3.95 0.72
N ASP A 2 19.19 3.21 -0.28
CA ASP A 2 18.36 2.57 -1.30
C ASP A 2 18.04 1.09 -1.04
N GLU A 3 18.48 0.53 0.09
CA GLU A 3 18.37 -0.91 0.38
C GLU A 3 16.91 -1.40 0.48
N PHE A 4 16.04 -0.61 1.10
CA PHE A 4 14.63 -0.93 1.25
C PHE A 4 13.73 -0.37 0.12
N ALA A 5 14.28 0.47 -0.75
CA ALA A 5 13.66 0.90 -1.99
C ALA A 5 13.81 -0.14 -3.12
N ILE A 6 14.67 -1.16 -2.88
CA ILE A 6 15.03 -2.12 -3.89
C ILE A 6 13.83 -3.02 -4.22
N LYS A 7 13.59 -3.10 -5.50
CA LYS A 7 12.71 -4.02 -6.19
C LYS A 7 12.95 -5.45 -5.72
N THR A 8 12.14 -5.93 -4.82
CA THR A 8 11.97 -7.35 -4.73
C THR A 8 11.22 -7.75 -6.00
N ASN A 9 11.88 -8.50 -6.88
CA ASN A 9 11.26 -9.10 -8.06
C ASN A 9 10.22 -10.14 -7.62
N HIS A 10 9.21 -9.71 -6.90
CA HIS A 10 8.03 -10.50 -6.74
C HIS A 10 7.21 -10.30 -8.02
N GLU A 11 7.46 -11.20 -8.96
CA GLU A 11 6.43 -11.57 -9.90
C GLU A 11 5.22 -12.04 -9.07
N ASN A 12 4.40 -11.12 -8.63
CA ASN A 12 3.11 -11.42 -8.06
C ASN A 12 2.22 -11.86 -9.24
N PRO A 13 2.13 -13.16 -9.53
CA PRO A 13 1.07 -13.62 -10.41
C PRO A 13 -0.26 -13.43 -9.67
N PRO A 14 -1.28 -12.87 -10.29
CA PRO A 14 -1.43 -12.53 -11.72
C PRO A 14 -1.27 -11.06 -12.08
N HIS A 15 -0.59 -10.27 -11.28
CA HIS A 15 -0.59 -8.81 -11.41
C HIS A 15 0.72 -8.32 -12.02
N ASN A 16 0.79 -8.24 -13.34
CA ASN A 16 1.89 -7.62 -14.09
C ASN A 16 1.91 -6.08 -13.97
N TYR A 17 1.51 -5.50 -12.86
CA TYR A 17 1.53 -4.06 -12.67
C TYR A 17 2.43 -3.65 -11.51
N GLN A 18 3.06 -2.53 -11.71
CA GLN A 18 3.95 -1.92 -10.73
C GLN A 18 3.15 -1.52 -9.48
N ILE A 19 3.62 -1.93 -8.31
CA ILE A 19 3.06 -1.48 -7.03
C ILE A 19 3.24 0.04 -6.93
N PHE A 20 2.25 0.72 -6.35
CA PHE A 20 2.26 2.19 -6.27
C PHE A 20 3.49 2.75 -5.54
N GLU A 21 3.99 2.06 -4.52
CA GLU A 21 5.21 2.43 -3.80
C GLU A 21 6.43 2.49 -4.73
N GLU A 22 6.60 1.51 -5.62
CA GLU A 22 7.67 1.51 -6.63
C GLU A 22 7.48 2.63 -7.66
N TYR A 23 6.24 2.80 -8.14
CA TYR A 23 5.91 3.87 -9.08
C TYR A 23 6.24 5.23 -8.46
N PHE A 24 5.85 5.44 -7.21
CA PHE A 24 6.13 6.68 -6.48
C PHE A 24 7.64 6.90 -6.30
N TYR A 25 8.37 5.86 -5.88
CA TYR A 25 9.82 5.91 -5.72
C TYR A 25 10.53 6.34 -7.01
N ASN A 26 10.17 5.72 -8.13
CA ASN A 26 10.78 6.03 -9.43
C ASN A 26 10.50 7.49 -9.81
N ARG A 27 9.25 7.93 -9.73
CA ARG A 27 8.85 9.31 -10.05
C ARG A 27 9.53 10.33 -9.14
N PHE A 28 9.53 10.07 -7.83
CA PHE A 28 10.18 10.96 -6.86
C PHE A 28 11.68 11.07 -7.10
N SER A 29 12.33 9.97 -7.43
CA SER A 29 13.77 9.92 -7.71
C SER A 29 14.15 10.67 -9.00
N GLU A 30 13.27 10.63 -10.00
CA GLU A 30 13.44 11.36 -11.27
C GLU A 30 13.19 12.86 -11.08
N GLU A 31 12.08 13.23 -10.49
CA GLU A 31 11.62 14.63 -10.38
C GLU A 31 12.32 15.40 -9.26
N LYS A 32 12.81 14.71 -8.22
CA LYS A 32 13.52 15.28 -7.05
C LYS A 32 12.81 16.53 -6.50
N PRO A 33 11.52 16.45 -6.19
CA PRO A 33 10.78 17.62 -5.73
C PRO A 33 11.33 18.12 -4.39
N ASN A 34 11.31 19.44 -4.20
CA ASN A 34 11.64 20.02 -2.92
C ASN A 34 10.46 19.83 -1.95
N THR A 35 10.66 19.06 -0.88
CA THR A 35 9.63 18.72 0.09
C THR A 35 10.00 19.16 1.50
N VAL A 36 9.01 19.53 2.32
CA VAL A 36 9.20 19.91 3.72
C VAL A 36 9.58 18.71 4.59
N ARG A 37 9.15 17.51 4.19
CA ARG A 37 9.48 16.24 4.85
C ARG A 37 10.41 15.44 3.96
N GLU A 38 11.37 14.76 4.56
CA GLU A 38 12.28 13.86 3.85
C GLU A 38 11.53 12.58 3.44
N TYR A 39 11.66 12.17 2.18
CA TYR A 39 11.05 10.94 1.71
C TYR A 39 11.78 9.72 2.29
N LEU A 40 11.03 8.82 2.90
CA LEU A 40 11.52 7.53 3.37
C LEU A 40 11.20 6.47 2.31
N PRO A 41 12.21 6.07 1.49
CA PRO A 41 12.01 5.23 0.31
C PRO A 41 11.94 3.74 0.69
N VAL A 42 10.84 3.32 1.28
CA VAL A 42 10.59 1.93 1.62
C VAL A 42 9.43 1.41 0.77
N CYS A 43 9.66 0.30 0.05
CA CYS A 43 8.62 -0.44 -0.63
C CYS A 43 7.99 -1.45 0.35
N TRP A 44 7.15 -0.97 1.24
CA TRP A 44 6.57 -1.72 2.35
C TRP A 44 5.89 -3.01 1.92
N THR A 45 5.04 -2.94 0.89
CA THR A 45 4.31 -4.10 0.39
C THR A 45 5.26 -5.19 -0.11
N ASN A 46 6.25 -4.82 -0.94
CA ASN A 46 7.24 -5.76 -1.43
C ASN A 46 8.07 -6.35 -0.29
N TYR A 47 8.48 -5.51 0.65
CA TYR A 47 9.22 -5.95 1.81
C TYR A 47 8.41 -6.96 2.63
N TYR A 48 7.16 -6.65 2.99
CA TYR A 48 6.32 -7.53 3.79
C TYR A 48 5.97 -8.85 3.09
N VAL A 49 5.76 -8.83 1.78
CA VAL A 49 5.59 -10.04 0.98
C VAL A 49 6.87 -10.89 1.02
N SER A 50 8.06 -10.28 0.89
CA SER A 50 9.34 -11.00 0.97
C SER A 50 9.61 -11.61 2.35
N LYS A 51 9.02 -11.04 3.39
CA LYS A 51 9.07 -11.54 4.77
C LYS A 51 7.85 -12.41 5.11
N ASN A 52 7.38 -13.20 4.13
CA ASN A 52 6.28 -14.14 4.30
C ASN A 52 5.05 -13.49 4.96
N TYR A 53 4.62 -12.33 4.43
CA TYR A 53 3.50 -11.54 4.96
C TYR A 53 3.68 -11.15 6.44
N CYS A 54 4.88 -10.66 6.78
CA CYS A 54 5.29 -10.26 8.13
C CYS A 54 5.43 -11.43 9.14
N ASN A 55 5.56 -12.67 8.68
CA ASN A 55 5.76 -13.82 9.56
C ASN A 55 7.24 -14.12 9.82
N ASP A 56 8.14 -13.62 8.97
CA ASP A 56 9.57 -13.79 9.13
C ASP A 56 10.19 -12.61 9.90
N ASP A 57 11.48 -12.74 10.24
CA ASP A 57 12.22 -11.70 10.95
C ASP A 57 12.29 -10.39 10.14
N MET A 58 11.90 -9.29 10.78
CA MET A 58 11.90 -7.93 10.25
C MET A 58 12.84 -6.99 11.02
N SER A 59 13.85 -7.54 11.71
CA SER A 59 14.79 -6.74 12.50
C SER A 59 15.61 -5.78 11.65
N ASP A 60 15.94 -6.14 10.42
CA ASP A 60 16.70 -5.34 9.47
C ASP A 60 16.03 -3.98 9.19
N ILE A 61 14.76 -3.97 8.85
CA ILE A 61 14.04 -2.70 8.63
C ILE A 61 13.77 -1.98 9.95
N GLN A 62 13.56 -2.70 11.05
CA GLN A 62 13.39 -2.07 12.36
C GLN A 62 14.66 -1.34 12.79
N ASP A 63 15.83 -1.93 12.60
CA ASP A 63 17.12 -1.30 12.88
C ASP A 63 17.35 -0.07 11.99
N TYR A 64 16.96 -0.15 10.72
CA TYR A 64 16.97 1.02 9.84
C TYR A 64 16.08 2.16 10.38
N LEU A 65 14.84 1.87 10.78
CA LEU A 65 13.92 2.87 11.35
C LEU A 65 14.47 3.46 12.67
N ASN A 66 15.11 2.61 13.48
CA ASN A 66 15.73 3.04 14.73
C ASN A 66 16.96 3.96 14.51
N SER A 67 17.63 3.82 13.37
CA SER A 67 18.79 4.63 13.00
C SER A 67 18.43 6.02 12.46
N LEU A 68 17.17 6.29 12.17
CA LEU A 68 16.72 7.56 11.62
C LEU A 68 16.82 8.70 12.63
N ASP A 69 17.17 9.88 12.13
CA ASP A 69 17.27 11.10 12.95
C ASP A 69 15.89 11.54 13.44
N ARG A 70 15.66 11.47 14.75
CA ARG A 70 14.40 11.84 15.40
C ARG A 70 14.07 13.34 15.35
N ALA A 71 15.03 14.20 15.00
CA ALA A 71 14.79 15.63 14.82
C ALA A 71 14.24 15.98 13.43
N LYS A 72 14.27 15.05 12.50
CA LYS A 72 13.77 15.23 11.14
C LYS A 72 12.31 14.80 11.01
N LYS A 73 11.66 15.36 9.98
CA LYS A 73 10.31 15.00 9.58
C LYS A 73 10.37 14.13 8.33
N TYR A 74 9.67 13.02 8.35
CA TYR A 74 9.65 12.07 7.24
C TYR A 74 8.25 11.92 6.65
N PHE A 75 8.20 11.43 5.43
CA PHE A 75 6.98 10.88 4.86
C PHE A 75 7.29 9.63 4.06
N THR A 76 6.31 8.75 3.95
CA THR A 76 6.39 7.53 3.15
C THR A 76 5.07 7.22 2.48
N VAL A 77 5.09 6.30 1.54
CA VAL A 77 3.90 5.76 0.87
C VAL A 77 3.79 4.29 1.21
N CYS A 78 2.63 3.84 1.65
CA CYS A 78 2.39 2.46 2.06
C CYS A 78 1.11 1.93 1.41
N GLN A 79 1.24 0.91 0.55
CA GLN A 79 0.09 0.24 -0.08
C GLN A 79 -0.38 -0.98 0.70
N TRP A 80 0.36 -1.41 1.71
CA TRP A 80 -0.01 -2.53 2.55
C TRP A 80 -1.31 -2.28 3.31
N ASP A 81 -2.26 -3.21 3.25
CA ASP A 81 -3.62 -3.04 3.79
C ASP A 81 -3.65 -2.73 5.29
N ASP A 82 -2.74 -3.33 6.04
CA ASP A 82 -2.64 -3.13 7.50
C ASP A 82 -1.75 -1.93 7.89
N GLY A 83 -1.25 -1.16 6.91
CA GLY A 83 -0.30 -0.08 7.14
C GLY A 83 1.10 -0.57 7.55
N ILE A 84 1.89 0.32 8.15
CA ILE A 84 3.25 -0.01 8.60
C ILE A 84 3.16 -0.89 9.84
N ARG A 85 3.76 -2.08 9.77
CA ARG A 85 3.75 -3.08 10.84
C ARG A 85 4.91 -2.93 11.85
N ASN A 86 5.95 -2.20 11.46
CA ASN A 86 7.10 -1.94 12.30
C ASN A 86 6.83 -0.80 13.29
N ASN A 87 7.59 -0.78 14.38
CA ASN A 87 7.48 0.28 15.36
C ASN A 87 8.10 1.58 14.79
N THR A 88 7.28 2.63 14.72
CA THR A 88 7.66 3.97 14.27
C THR A 88 7.58 5.01 15.40
N ASP A 89 7.45 4.59 16.65
CA ASP A 89 7.34 5.48 17.80
C ASP A 89 8.50 6.48 17.88
N GLY A 90 8.17 7.73 18.12
CA GLY A 90 9.13 8.82 18.21
C GLY A 90 9.68 9.32 16.85
N LEU A 91 9.22 8.78 15.71
CA LEU A 91 9.43 9.38 14.38
C LEU A 91 8.29 10.36 14.06
N ASP A 92 8.62 11.57 13.59
CA ASP A 92 7.64 12.44 12.93
C ASP A 92 7.46 11.93 11.49
N LEU A 93 6.73 10.82 11.34
CA LEU A 93 6.50 10.12 10.09
C LEU A 93 5.06 10.32 9.62
N PHE A 94 4.88 10.88 8.44
CA PHE A 94 3.59 11.03 7.76
C PHE A 94 3.42 9.93 6.71
N VAL A 95 2.32 9.18 6.80
CA VAL A 95 2.07 8.00 5.96
C VAL A 95 0.94 8.27 4.99
N TYR A 96 1.26 8.27 3.69
CA TYR A 96 0.26 8.17 2.63
C TYR A 96 -0.09 6.70 2.43
N SER A 97 -1.36 6.32 2.62
CA SER A 97 -1.78 4.92 2.60
C SER A 97 -2.99 4.68 1.71
N SER A 98 -3.00 3.54 1.02
CA SER A 98 -4.17 3.04 0.29
C SER A 98 -4.97 1.99 1.07
N GLY A 99 -4.41 1.44 2.15
CA GLY A 99 -5.04 0.39 2.97
C GLY A 99 -5.98 0.89 4.07
N GLY A 100 -6.12 2.20 4.24
CA GLY A 100 -6.96 2.80 5.28
C GLY A 100 -6.29 2.97 6.64
N VAL A 101 -5.01 2.64 6.76
CA VAL A 101 -4.17 2.87 7.95
C VAL A 101 -3.03 3.81 7.58
N GLY A 102 -3.14 5.07 7.97
CA GLY A 102 -2.19 6.13 7.67
C GLY A 102 -2.79 7.51 7.89
N ASP A 103 -2.02 8.56 7.65
CA ASP A 103 -2.43 9.95 7.89
C ASP A 103 -3.26 10.52 6.73
N TYR A 104 -2.98 10.07 5.51
CA TYR A 104 -3.67 10.54 4.31
C TYR A 104 -3.93 9.38 3.34
N ALA A 105 -5.20 9.26 2.93
CA ALA A 105 -5.62 8.25 1.98
C ALA A 105 -5.30 8.67 0.55
N TYR A 106 -4.78 7.74 -0.26
CA TYR A 106 -4.68 7.88 -1.71
C TYR A 106 -5.33 6.69 -2.41
N PRO A 107 -5.83 6.85 -3.65
CA PRO A 107 -6.44 5.75 -4.38
C PRO A 107 -5.39 4.74 -4.85
N LEU A 108 -5.78 3.47 -4.87
CA LEU A 108 -4.99 2.42 -5.51
C LEU A 108 -4.82 2.70 -7.00
N ASN A 109 -3.64 2.36 -7.51
CA ASN A 109 -3.38 2.38 -8.94
C ASN A 109 -4.22 1.28 -9.61
N CYS A 110 -5.05 1.66 -10.57
CA CYS A 110 -5.80 0.72 -11.36
C CYS A 110 -5.18 0.60 -12.75
N MET A 111 -5.11 -0.64 -13.27
CA MET A 111 -4.77 -0.85 -14.68
C MET A 111 -5.80 -0.17 -15.57
N PRO A 112 -5.39 0.42 -16.70
CA PRO A 112 -6.32 0.90 -17.69
C PRO A 112 -7.24 -0.25 -18.12
N HIS A 113 -8.52 -0.12 -17.84
CA HIS A 113 -9.51 -1.06 -18.33
C HIS A 113 -10.12 -0.49 -19.62
N GLY A 114 -10.23 -1.33 -20.66
CA GLY A 114 -11.02 -0.98 -21.82
C GLY A 114 -12.45 -0.69 -21.37
N THR A 115 -12.98 0.46 -21.73
CA THR A 115 -14.38 0.78 -21.50
C THR A 115 -15.21 -0.06 -22.46
N GLN A 116 -15.92 -1.05 -21.94
CA GLN A 116 -17.00 -1.68 -22.69
C GLN A 116 -18.26 -0.82 -22.54
N ASP A 117 -18.67 -0.20 -23.62
CA ASP A 117 -19.94 0.52 -23.69
C ASP A 117 -21.10 -0.49 -23.70
N ASN A 118 -21.51 -0.90 -22.51
CA ASN A 118 -22.58 -1.87 -22.34
C ASN A 118 -23.90 -1.14 -22.08
N LYS A 119 -24.59 -0.78 -23.16
CA LYS A 119 -25.84 -0.01 -23.13
C LYS A 119 -27.01 -0.71 -22.43
N ASN A 120 -26.90 -2.02 -22.20
CA ASN A 120 -27.96 -2.85 -21.60
C ASN A 120 -27.58 -3.38 -20.22
N ARG A 121 -27.10 -2.49 -19.33
CA ARG A 121 -26.82 -2.88 -17.95
C ARG A 121 -28.13 -3.07 -17.19
N THR A 122 -28.44 -4.30 -16.82
CA THR A 122 -29.63 -4.65 -16.02
C THR A 122 -29.30 -4.76 -14.53
N ILE A 123 -28.03 -4.88 -14.18
CA ILE A 123 -27.56 -4.96 -12.79
C ILE A 123 -27.16 -3.57 -12.31
N LEU A 124 -27.85 -3.07 -11.28
CA LEU A 124 -27.59 -1.76 -10.68
C LEU A 124 -26.22 -1.70 -10.01
N ALA A 125 -25.87 -2.73 -9.26
CA ALA A 125 -24.60 -2.87 -8.56
C ALA A 125 -24.18 -4.34 -8.51
N SER A 126 -22.87 -4.61 -8.57
CA SER A 126 -22.32 -5.95 -8.36
C SER A 126 -21.09 -5.87 -7.48
N PHE A 127 -20.88 -6.90 -6.67
CA PHE A 127 -19.69 -7.06 -5.86
C PHE A 127 -19.10 -8.45 -6.07
N ILE A 128 -17.82 -8.51 -6.39
CA ILE A 128 -17.05 -9.76 -6.46
C ILE A 128 -15.87 -9.62 -5.50
N GLY A 129 -15.82 -10.46 -4.47
CA GLY A 129 -14.75 -10.40 -3.48
C GLY A 129 -14.92 -11.43 -2.37
N ALA A 130 -13.95 -11.55 -1.49
CA ALA A 130 -14.03 -12.42 -0.33
C ALA A 130 -15.07 -11.89 0.68
N ILE A 131 -15.87 -12.79 1.23
CA ILE A 131 -16.79 -12.52 2.34
C ILE A 131 -16.11 -13.01 3.61
N GLY A 132 -16.18 -12.20 4.67
CA GLY A 132 -15.57 -12.51 5.97
C GLY A 132 -14.18 -11.88 6.17
N GLY A 133 -13.52 -12.24 7.25
CA GLY A 133 -12.27 -11.62 7.69
C GLY A 133 -12.48 -10.25 8.35
N ARG A 134 -11.57 -9.31 8.12
CA ARG A 134 -11.60 -7.99 8.78
C ARG A 134 -12.65 -7.01 8.23
N HIS A 135 -13.33 -7.37 7.14
CA HIS A 135 -14.23 -6.47 6.43
C HIS A 135 -15.70 -6.75 6.75
N GLN A 136 -16.14 -6.37 7.94
CA GLN A 136 -17.54 -6.50 8.38
C GLN A 136 -18.56 -5.89 7.41
N VAL A 137 -18.17 -4.84 6.68
CA VAL A 137 -19.03 -4.21 5.66
C VAL A 137 -19.39 -5.18 4.53
N ARG A 138 -18.46 -6.04 4.10
CA ARG A 138 -18.72 -7.03 3.03
C ARG A 138 -19.70 -8.09 3.47
N GLU A 139 -19.60 -8.55 4.70
CA GLU A 139 -20.53 -9.50 5.31
C GLU A 139 -21.92 -8.90 5.47
N ALA A 140 -22.01 -7.65 5.95
CA ALA A 140 -23.28 -6.93 6.05
C ALA A 140 -23.91 -6.71 4.67
N MET A 141 -23.16 -6.35 3.65
CA MET A 141 -23.65 -6.23 2.27
C MET A 141 -24.17 -7.57 1.73
N TYR A 142 -23.41 -8.65 1.94
CA TYR A 142 -23.84 -9.99 1.51
C TYR A 142 -25.16 -10.38 2.18
N ASN A 143 -25.26 -10.26 3.50
CA ASN A 143 -26.47 -10.64 4.25
C ASN A 143 -27.69 -9.77 3.90
N THR A 144 -27.47 -8.53 3.45
CA THR A 144 -28.57 -7.62 3.07
C THR A 144 -29.02 -7.80 1.64
N LEU A 145 -28.12 -8.17 0.72
CA LEU A 145 -28.36 -8.12 -0.72
C LEU A 145 -28.43 -9.51 -1.38
N ALA A 146 -28.07 -10.59 -0.67
CA ALA A 146 -28.02 -11.94 -1.25
C ALA A 146 -29.40 -12.49 -1.65
N ASP A 147 -30.47 -11.96 -1.06
CA ASP A 147 -31.85 -12.41 -1.27
C ASP A 147 -32.64 -11.47 -2.23
N LEU A 148 -31.98 -10.49 -2.83
CA LEU A 148 -32.57 -9.58 -3.83
C LEU A 148 -32.34 -10.07 -5.27
#